data_1800770dbd421d54a4ec499a848df751
#
_entry.id   1800770dbd421d54a4ec499a848df751
#
_cell.length_a   1.000
_cell.length_b   1.000
_cell.length_c   1.000
_cell.angle_alpha   90.00
_cell.angle_beta   90.00
_cell.angle_gamma   90.00
#
_symmetry.space_group_name_H-M   'P 1'
#
loop_
_entity.id
_entity.type
_entity.pdbx_description
1 polymer ?
#
loop_
_entity_poly.entity_id
_entity_poly.type
_entity_poly.pdbx_seq_one_letter_code
_entity_poly.pdbx_strand_id
1 'polypeptide(L)'
;MTLNKQPALDAIEKEQNTILHVADEIWDYAELSLQEFRSAKLYCEVLKQEGFRVEEGVCSIATAFAASFGSGRPHIGILAEYDALSGLSQQGGQLVHAERTPGGTGHGCGHNLLGAGALAAAIGVKAWLEQTGCPGTVTLYGCPGEEGGAAKAFMARDGLWKQLDAALTWHPEDCNEVITGGSNACIQVQYTFHGVASHAAGAPELGRSALDAVELMNIGVQFLREHMTDDARIHYAILDAGGRSPNVVQSASTVLYMVRSKHVAEAVKLQARVDKIADGAALMTETSYTRKFIDGTADCLPNRTLETLMHENFAALGVPQYTPGELDFAKKLAATYPSNQAVPGTGSRMQADYARKIRALQQTSGHAMNDFLLPYFTGEAFRAGSTDVGDVSWLCPTAQCSVASIPNGCPGHSWQIVSCGTTSIAHKAALHAGRVIACTAIDLFTQPERLAQAKAEFDQAAEGGYVCPIPPDAVPVVAD
;
A
#
# COMPACT_ATOMS: atom_id res chain seq x y z
N MET A 1 8.05 26.51 24.09
CA MET A 1 6.58 26.45 24.25
C MET A 1 6.07 25.45 23.23
N THR A 2 5.52 24.33 23.67
CA THR A 2 4.84 23.39 22.76
C THR A 2 3.62 24.12 22.20
N LEU A 3 3.65 24.43 20.90
CA LEU A 3 2.51 25.05 20.23
C LEU A 3 1.30 24.10 20.33
N ASN A 4 0.14 24.67 20.69
CA ASN A 4 -1.09 23.93 20.88
C ASN A 4 -1.53 23.25 19.56
N LYS A 5 -1.74 21.93 19.56
CA LYS A 5 -2.23 21.14 18.41
C LYS A 5 -3.75 21.19 18.26
N GLN A 6 -4.45 21.78 19.24
CA GLN A 6 -5.92 21.79 19.29
C GLN A 6 -6.57 22.33 18.01
N PRO A 7 -6.04 23.40 17.35
CA PRO A 7 -6.65 23.89 16.10
C PRO A 7 -6.76 22.83 15.00
N ALA A 8 -5.78 21.91 14.90
CA ALA A 8 -5.82 20.81 13.94
C ALA A 8 -6.90 19.78 14.32
N LEU A 9 -6.99 19.45 15.60
CA LEU A 9 -7.98 18.48 16.10
C LEU A 9 -9.40 19.01 15.94
N ASP A 10 -9.62 20.30 16.25
CA ASP A 10 -10.91 20.98 16.10
C ASP A 10 -11.34 21.06 14.62
N ALA A 11 -10.39 21.30 13.70
CA ALA A 11 -10.66 21.32 12.27
C ALA A 11 -11.07 19.94 11.74
N ILE A 12 -10.38 18.87 12.15
CA ILE A 12 -10.74 17.50 11.79
C ILE A 12 -12.14 17.15 12.30
N GLU A 13 -12.46 17.53 13.55
CA GLU A 13 -13.78 17.31 14.13
C GLU A 13 -14.87 18.08 13.38
N LYS A 14 -14.59 19.34 13.05
CA LYS A 14 -15.55 20.22 12.32
C LYS A 14 -15.85 19.67 10.93
N GLU A 15 -14.82 19.22 10.21
CA GLU A 15 -14.94 18.74 8.82
C GLU A 15 -15.18 17.23 8.71
N GLN A 16 -15.44 16.53 9.85
CA GLN A 16 -15.61 15.07 9.87
C GLN A 16 -16.65 14.57 8.87
N ASN A 17 -17.77 15.28 8.68
CA ASN A 17 -18.80 14.86 7.74
C ASN A 17 -18.32 14.91 6.30
N THR A 18 -17.53 15.92 5.91
CA THR A 18 -16.91 16.02 4.59
C THR A 18 -15.90 14.88 4.38
N ILE A 19 -15.06 14.62 5.37
CA ILE A 19 -14.03 13.57 5.32
C ILE A 19 -14.68 12.19 5.19
N LEU A 20 -15.69 11.90 6.00
CA LEU A 20 -16.38 10.62 5.98
C LEU A 20 -17.23 10.43 4.71
N HIS A 21 -17.84 11.50 4.19
CA HIS A 21 -18.49 11.45 2.89
C HIS A 21 -17.52 11.05 1.78
N VAL A 22 -16.29 11.59 1.77
CA VAL A 22 -15.25 11.17 0.81
C VAL A 22 -14.92 9.69 0.97
N ALA A 23 -14.77 9.19 2.21
CA ALA A 23 -14.51 7.77 2.46
C ALA A 23 -15.61 6.87 1.90
N ASP A 24 -16.88 7.24 2.12
CA ASP A 24 -18.04 6.45 1.71
C ASP A 24 -18.26 6.48 0.20
N GLU A 25 -18.08 7.64 -0.45
CA GLU A 25 -18.17 7.77 -1.91
C GLU A 25 -17.09 6.95 -2.62
N ILE A 26 -15.84 7.01 -2.13
CA ILE A 26 -14.74 6.21 -2.69
C ILE A 26 -14.98 4.72 -2.49
N TRP A 27 -15.50 4.33 -1.31
CA TRP A 27 -15.93 2.96 -1.08
C TRP A 27 -17.00 2.51 -2.08
N ASP A 28 -17.95 3.40 -2.41
CA ASP A 28 -19.01 3.15 -3.39
C ASP A 28 -18.48 3.07 -4.82
N TYR A 29 -17.50 3.90 -5.19
CA TYR A 29 -16.88 3.90 -6.50
C TYR A 29 -16.08 2.61 -6.74
N ALA A 30 -15.32 2.16 -5.76
CA ALA A 30 -14.50 0.95 -5.79
C ALA A 30 -13.74 0.79 -7.12
N GLU A 31 -13.05 1.85 -7.55
CA GLU A 31 -12.31 1.91 -8.81
C GLU A 31 -10.98 1.15 -8.68
N LEU A 32 -10.61 0.41 -9.71
CA LEU A 32 -9.36 -0.35 -9.74
C LEU A 32 -8.15 0.55 -9.92
N SER A 33 -6.98 0.00 -9.61
CA SER A 33 -5.67 0.65 -9.75
C SER A 33 -5.50 1.36 -11.08
N LEU A 34 -5.04 2.61 -11.05
CA LEU A 34 -4.84 3.53 -12.18
C LEU A 34 -6.12 3.88 -12.97
N GLN A 35 -7.29 3.53 -12.46
CA GLN A 35 -8.61 3.83 -13.02
C GLN A 35 -9.48 4.63 -12.05
N GLU A 36 -8.90 5.19 -11.00
CA GLU A 36 -9.57 5.88 -9.88
C GLU A 36 -9.98 7.31 -10.27
N PHE A 37 -10.61 7.49 -11.44
CA PHE A 37 -10.92 8.82 -11.99
C PHE A 37 -11.95 9.58 -11.16
N ARG A 38 -12.98 8.90 -10.63
CA ARG A 38 -14.02 9.53 -9.80
C ARG A 38 -13.45 9.86 -8.43
N SER A 39 -12.67 8.96 -7.85
CA SER A 39 -12.02 9.11 -6.56
C SER A 39 -11.04 10.28 -6.57
N ALA A 40 -10.13 10.33 -7.54
CA ALA A 40 -9.17 11.43 -7.70
C ALA A 40 -9.88 12.78 -7.91
N LYS A 41 -10.92 12.80 -8.74
CA LYS A 41 -11.72 14.01 -8.99
C LYS A 41 -12.38 14.50 -7.70
N LEU A 42 -12.99 13.62 -6.91
CA LEU A 42 -13.65 13.98 -5.64
C LEU A 42 -12.63 14.59 -4.66
N TYR A 43 -11.46 13.97 -4.50
CA TYR A 43 -10.39 14.55 -3.69
C TYR A 43 -9.99 15.94 -4.17
N CYS A 44 -9.76 16.12 -5.47
CA CYS A 44 -9.36 17.40 -6.04
C CYS A 44 -10.43 18.49 -5.82
N GLU A 45 -11.71 18.15 -5.95
CA GLU A 45 -12.83 19.08 -5.70
C GLU A 45 -12.90 19.50 -4.23
N VAL A 46 -12.84 18.56 -3.30
CA VAL A 46 -12.85 18.82 -1.86
C VAL A 46 -11.64 19.66 -1.45
N LEU A 47 -10.44 19.30 -1.90
CA LEU A 47 -9.21 20.01 -1.58
C LEU A 47 -9.19 21.45 -2.12
N LYS A 48 -9.77 21.70 -3.32
CA LYS A 48 -9.95 23.06 -3.85
C LYS A 48 -10.92 23.86 -3.00
N GLN A 49 -12.04 23.27 -2.56
CA GLN A 49 -13.00 23.91 -1.66
C GLN A 49 -12.37 24.22 -0.30
N GLU A 50 -11.49 23.34 0.20
CA GLU A 50 -10.70 23.56 1.41
C GLU A 50 -9.56 24.58 1.20
N GLY A 51 -9.36 25.12 0.02
CA GLY A 51 -8.37 26.17 -0.25
C GLY A 51 -6.96 25.68 -0.49
N PHE A 52 -6.76 24.41 -0.82
CA PHE A 52 -5.47 23.90 -1.28
C PHE A 52 -5.22 24.29 -2.75
N ARG A 53 -3.95 24.47 -3.09
CA ARG A 53 -3.51 24.56 -4.48
C ARG A 53 -3.34 23.15 -5.02
N VAL A 54 -4.21 22.74 -5.95
CA VAL A 54 -4.26 21.38 -6.48
C VAL A 54 -3.64 21.33 -7.87
N GLU A 55 -2.71 20.40 -8.07
CA GLU A 55 -2.13 19.98 -9.33
C GLU A 55 -2.60 18.55 -9.64
N GLU A 56 -3.27 18.38 -10.78
CA GLU A 56 -3.83 17.11 -11.23
C GLU A 56 -2.89 16.44 -12.26
N GLY A 57 -2.88 15.11 -12.34
CA GLY A 57 -2.08 14.37 -13.32
C GLY A 57 -0.56 14.44 -13.08
N VAL A 58 -0.13 14.54 -11.82
CA VAL A 58 1.30 14.61 -11.49
C VAL A 58 2.05 13.39 -11.99
N CYS A 59 3.29 13.57 -12.44
CA CYS A 59 4.14 12.52 -13.03
C CYS A 59 3.46 11.80 -14.21
N SER A 60 2.58 12.49 -14.96
CA SER A 60 1.80 11.94 -16.08
C SER A 60 0.90 10.75 -15.73
N ILE A 61 0.52 10.62 -14.46
CA ILE A 61 -0.44 9.63 -13.98
C ILE A 61 -1.80 10.31 -13.84
N ALA A 62 -2.75 9.96 -14.69
CA ALA A 62 -4.01 10.69 -14.86
C ALA A 62 -4.86 10.79 -13.57
N THR A 63 -4.76 9.80 -12.69
CA THR A 63 -5.50 9.73 -11.43
C THR A 63 -4.69 10.22 -10.22
N ALA A 64 -3.43 10.64 -10.42
CA ALA A 64 -2.58 11.18 -9.36
C ALA A 64 -2.75 12.70 -9.22
N PHE A 65 -2.57 13.22 -8.01
CA PHE A 65 -2.63 14.67 -7.74
C PHE A 65 -1.69 15.07 -6.60
N ALA A 66 -1.39 16.37 -6.51
CA ALA A 66 -0.71 16.98 -5.37
C ALA A 66 -1.48 18.22 -4.94
N ALA A 67 -1.87 18.29 -3.66
CA ALA A 67 -2.61 19.40 -3.09
C ALA A 67 -1.81 20.04 -1.97
N SER A 68 -1.31 21.25 -2.20
CA SER A 68 -0.39 21.95 -1.31
C SER A 68 -1.02 23.12 -0.60
N PHE A 69 -0.64 23.33 0.67
CA PHE A 69 -0.97 24.51 1.47
C PHE A 69 0.24 25.01 2.26
N GLY A 70 0.30 26.33 2.47
CA GLY A 70 1.43 26.98 3.15
C GLY A 70 2.57 27.31 2.19
N SER A 71 3.70 27.73 2.73
CA SER A 71 4.91 28.06 1.97
C SER A 71 6.17 27.98 2.82
N GLY A 72 7.28 27.63 2.18
CA GLY A 72 8.58 27.47 2.84
C GLY A 72 8.83 26.07 3.38
N ARG A 73 9.82 25.96 4.24
CA ARG A 73 10.27 24.73 4.87
C ARG A 73 9.89 24.70 6.35
N PRO A 74 9.69 23.48 6.92
CA PRO A 74 9.79 22.18 6.27
C PRO A 74 8.62 21.90 5.30
N HIS A 75 8.84 20.99 4.33
CA HIS A 75 7.82 20.50 3.42
C HIS A 75 7.45 19.06 3.81
N ILE A 76 6.25 18.88 4.34
CA ILE A 76 5.76 17.59 4.82
C ILE A 76 4.75 17.02 3.81
N GLY A 77 5.03 15.82 3.32
CA GLY A 77 4.12 15.05 2.48
C GLY A 77 3.18 14.18 3.30
N ILE A 78 1.93 14.09 2.90
CA ILE A 78 0.95 13.12 3.40
C ILE A 78 0.50 12.28 2.20
N LEU A 79 0.55 10.94 2.32
CA LEU A 79 0.25 10.04 1.21
C LEU A 79 -1.16 9.49 1.36
N ALA A 80 -1.95 9.53 0.27
CA ALA A 80 -3.31 9.04 0.20
C ALA A 80 -3.43 7.98 -0.90
N GLU A 81 -3.95 6.81 -0.57
CA GLU A 81 -4.30 5.72 -1.48
C GLU A 81 -5.82 5.60 -1.57
N TYR A 82 -6.36 5.14 -2.72
CA TYR A 82 -7.80 5.07 -2.96
C TYR A 82 -8.22 4.05 -4.02
N ASP A 83 -7.34 3.12 -4.39
CA ASP A 83 -7.66 2.03 -5.31
C ASP A 83 -8.34 0.86 -4.61
N ALA A 84 -9.14 0.10 -5.37
CA ALA A 84 -9.88 -1.07 -4.93
C ALA A 84 -9.37 -2.34 -5.60
N LEU A 85 -9.85 -3.49 -5.13
CA LEU A 85 -9.51 -4.82 -5.61
C LEU A 85 -10.65 -5.46 -6.40
N SER A 86 -10.30 -6.25 -7.42
CA SER A 86 -11.27 -7.01 -8.21
C SER A 86 -11.85 -8.19 -7.42
N GLY A 87 -13.11 -8.57 -7.73
CA GLY A 87 -13.75 -9.76 -7.16
C GLY A 87 -14.13 -9.62 -5.68
N LEU A 88 -14.10 -8.42 -5.12
CA LEU A 88 -14.38 -8.17 -3.69
C LEU A 88 -15.63 -7.31 -3.47
N SER A 89 -16.56 -7.29 -4.43
CA SER A 89 -17.85 -6.60 -4.25
C SER A 89 -18.59 -7.12 -3.03
N GLN A 90 -19.02 -6.21 -2.15
CA GLN A 90 -19.66 -6.55 -0.88
C GLN A 90 -20.59 -5.41 -0.43
N GLN A 91 -21.69 -5.76 0.19
CA GLN A 91 -22.56 -4.79 0.89
C GLN A 91 -21.93 -4.36 2.21
N GLY A 92 -21.95 -3.05 2.49
CA GLY A 92 -21.42 -2.48 3.74
C GLY A 92 -22.20 -2.91 4.96
N GLY A 93 -21.51 -3.12 6.10
CA GLY A 93 -22.11 -3.45 7.39
C GLY A 93 -22.78 -4.82 7.48
N GLN A 94 -22.55 -5.74 6.52
CA GLN A 94 -23.13 -7.07 6.52
C GLN A 94 -22.24 -8.10 7.24
N LEU A 95 -22.87 -9.08 7.83
CA LEU A 95 -22.20 -10.19 8.55
C LEU A 95 -22.17 -11.48 7.69
N VAL A 96 -22.47 -11.37 6.41
CA VAL A 96 -22.46 -12.45 5.43
C VAL A 96 -21.86 -11.94 4.14
N HIS A 97 -21.26 -12.82 3.35
CA HIS A 97 -20.84 -12.48 2.00
C HIS A 97 -22.06 -12.17 1.15
N ALA A 98 -22.18 -10.95 0.69
CA ALA A 98 -23.31 -10.45 -0.10
C ALA A 98 -22.80 -9.41 -1.10
N GLU A 99 -22.55 -9.84 -2.33
CA GLU A 99 -22.06 -8.97 -3.39
C GLU A 99 -23.08 -7.86 -3.73
N ARG A 100 -22.62 -6.65 -3.97
CA ARG A 100 -23.43 -5.56 -4.54
C ARG A 100 -23.58 -5.74 -6.05
N THR A 101 -22.49 -6.12 -6.70
CA THR A 101 -22.40 -6.42 -8.12
C THR A 101 -21.68 -7.74 -8.27
N PRO A 102 -22.27 -8.77 -8.91
CA PRO A 102 -21.64 -10.06 -9.07
C PRO A 102 -20.26 -9.97 -9.73
N GLY A 103 -19.22 -10.48 -9.03
CA GLY A 103 -17.83 -10.42 -9.48
C GLY A 103 -17.23 -9.01 -9.51
N GLY A 104 -17.90 -7.99 -8.96
CA GLY A 104 -17.45 -6.61 -8.96
C GLY A 104 -16.31 -6.34 -8.00
N THR A 105 -15.94 -5.07 -7.90
CA THR A 105 -14.79 -4.56 -7.13
C THR A 105 -15.18 -4.15 -5.71
N GLY A 106 -14.19 -4.05 -4.81
CA GLY A 106 -14.40 -3.59 -3.44
C GLY A 106 -13.09 -3.22 -2.73
N HIS A 107 -13.17 -2.33 -1.74
CA HIS A 107 -12.03 -1.89 -0.96
C HIS A 107 -11.58 -2.93 0.08
N GLY A 108 -11.01 -4.04 -0.40
CA GLY A 108 -10.53 -5.15 0.43
C GLY A 108 -9.23 -4.89 1.18
N CYS A 109 -8.59 -3.75 0.94
CA CYS A 109 -7.44 -3.25 1.70
C CYS A 109 -7.77 -1.98 2.51
N GLY A 110 -8.97 -1.41 2.34
CA GLY A 110 -9.43 -0.24 3.09
C GLY A 110 -8.86 1.09 2.60
N HIS A 111 -8.40 1.20 1.36
CA HIS A 111 -7.81 2.42 0.82
C HIS A 111 -8.80 3.60 0.76
N ASN A 112 -10.11 3.34 0.72
CA ASN A 112 -11.12 4.38 0.92
C ASN A 112 -10.97 5.11 2.27
N LEU A 113 -10.57 4.37 3.32
CA LEU A 113 -10.30 4.94 4.64
C LEU A 113 -8.92 5.58 4.71
N LEU A 114 -7.91 4.95 4.07
CA LEU A 114 -6.54 5.44 4.04
C LEU A 114 -6.49 6.86 3.49
N GLY A 115 -7.07 7.06 2.32
CA GLY A 115 -7.11 8.37 1.70
C GLY A 115 -7.91 9.40 2.52
N ALA A 116 -9.04 9.00 3.13
CA ALA A 116 -9.84 9.88 3.97
C ALA A 116 -9.10 10.29 5.26
N GLY A 117 -8.35 9.39 5.89
CA GLY A 117 -7.50 9.71 7.04
C GLY A 117 -6.36 10.67 6.67
N ALA A 118 -5.76 10.47 5.49
CA ALA A 118 -4.77 11.39 4.93
C ALA A 118 -5.37 12.78 4.65
N LEU A 119 -6.59 12.86 4.10
CA LEU A 119 -7.34 14.10 3.91
C LEU A 119 -7.61 14.81 5.25
N ALA A 120 -8.04 14.06 6.26
CA ALA A 120 -8.26 14.59 7.60
C ALA A 120 -6.99 15.23 8.17
N ALA A 121 -5.84 14.55 8.01
CA ALA A 121 -4.55 15.08 8.44
C ALA A 121 -4.18 16.38 7.71
N ALA A 122 -4.35 16.42 6.39
CA ALA A 122 -4.06 17.60 5.59
C ALA A 122 -4.91 18.80 5.99
N ILE A 123 -6.22 18.61 6.17
CA ILE A 123 -7.16 19.65 6.66
C ILE A 123 -6.74 20.15 8.05
N GLY A 124 -6.41 19.22 8.96
CA GLY A 124 -5.96 19.59 10.31
C GLY A 124 -4.68 20.42 10.31
N VAL A 125 -3.66 19.97 9.54
CA VAL A 125 -2.38 20.71 9.42
C VAL A 125 -2.60 22.08 8.77
N LYS A 126 -3.41 22.16 7.71
CA LYS A 126 -3.76 23.43 7.06
C LYS A 126 -4.32 24.42 8.08
N ALA A 127 -5.36 24.02 8.82
CA ALA A 127 -6.02 24.89 9.80
C ALA A 127 -5.02 25.38 10.88
N TRP A 128 -4.10 24.50 11.30
CA TRP A 128 -3.07 24.86 12.24
C TRP A 128 -2.07 25.89 11.66
N LEU A 129 -1.60 25.69 10.41
CA LEU A 129 -0.74 26.64 9.72
C LEU A 129 -1.41 28.00 9.54
N GLU A 130 -2.69 28.03 9.16
CA GLU A 130 -3.48 29.27 9.03
C GLU A 130 -3.57 30.03 10.36
N GLN A 131 -3.86 29.33 11.44
CA GLN A 131 -4.05 29.97 12.74
C GLN A 131 -2.75 30.45 13.35
N THR A 132 -1.65 29.72 13.17
CA THR A 132 -0.36 30.04 13.82
C THR A 132 0.53 30.96 12.97
N GLY A 133 0.34 30.99 11.66
CA GLY A 133 1.26 31.64 10.74
C GLY A 133 2.65 30.99 10.68
N CYS A 134 2.80 29.76 11.18
CA CYS A 134 4.06 29.03 11.14
C CYS A 134 4.50 28.81 9.70
N PRO A 135 5.77 29.09 9.33
CA PRO A 135 6.26 28.80 7.98
C PRO A 135 6.34 27.29 7.76
N GLY A 136 6.07 26.86 6.53
CA GLY A 136 6.17 25.49 6.10
C GLY A 136 5.10 25.13 5.09
N THR A 137 5.22 23.96 4.49
CA THR A 137 4.32 23.47 3.46
C THR A 137 3.82 22.07 3.83
N VAL A 138 2.51 21.86 3.75
CA VAL A 138 1.91 20.52 3.75
C VAL A 138 1.39 20.21 2.36
N THR A 139 1.64 19.01 1.86
CA THR A 139 1.09 18.54 0.59
C THR A 139 0.46 17.17 0.77
N LEU A 140 -0.83 17.05 0.44
CA LEU A 140 -1.50 15.77 0.28
C LEU A 140 -1.23 15.26 -1.13
N TYR A 141 -0.62 14.09 -1.24
CA TYR A 141 -0.37 13.41 -2.50
C TYR A 141 -1.41 12.31 -2.72
N GLY A 142 -2.14 12.39 -3.82
CA GLY A 142 -2.97 11.30 -4.30
C GLY A 142 -2.09 10.28 -5.02
N CYS A 143 -2.01 9.10 -4.45
CA CYS A 143 -1.14 8.00 -4.88
C CYS A 143 -2.01 6.83 -5.36
N PRO A 144 -2.43 6.79 -6.64
CA PRO A 144 -3.26 5.72 -7.18
C PRO A 144 -2.47 4.42 -7.34
N GLY A 145 -3.19 3.30 -7.47
CA GLY A 145 -2.62 2.04 -7.94
C GLY A 145 -1.59 1.41 -7.02
N GLU A 146 -1.80 1.42 -5.70
CA GLU A 146 -0.92 0.70 -4.76
C GLU A 146 -1.01 -0.81 -4.96
N GLU A 147 -2.22 -1.35 -5.19
CA GLU A 147 -2.51 -2.77 -5.36
C GLU A 147 -2.07 -3.35 -6.72
N GLY A 148 -1.82 -2.47 -7.70
CA GLY A 148 -1.38 -2.91 -9.02
C GLY A 148 -1.07 -1.73 -9.94
N GLY A 149 0.17 -1.32 -9.98
CA GLY A 149 0.62 -0.18 -10.79
C GLY A 149 1.69 0.66 -10.13
N ALA A 150 1.82 0.57 -8.78
CA ALA A 150 2.90 1.15 -7.99
C ALA A 150 3.18 2.63 -8.32
N ALA A 151 2.15 3.50 -8.30
CA ALA A 151 2.31 4.89 -8.73
C ALA A 151 3.38 5.65 -7.93
N LYS A 152 3.54 5.38 -6.62
CA LYS A 152 4.58 6.03 -5.80
C LYS A 152 5.99 5.71 -6.29
N ALA A 153 6.22 4.51 -6.86
CA ALA A 153 7.49 4.14 -7.47
C ALA A 153 7.74 4.90 -8.79
N PHE A 154 6.71 5.10 -9.61
CA PHE A 154 6.81 5.97 -10.80
C PHE A 154 7.06 7.43 -10.41
N MET A 155 6.38 7.94 -9.39
CA MET A 155 6.60 9.28 -8.83
C MET A 155 8.03 9.41 -8.26
N ALA A 156 8.57 8.35 -7.67
CA ALA A 156 9.95 8.29 -7.17
C ALA A 156 10.97 8.36 -8.32
N ARG A 157 10.75 7.61 -9.42
CA ARG A 157 11.54 7.69 -10.65
C ARG A 157 11.60 9.12 -11.18
N ASP A 158 10.45 9.81 -11.18
CA ASP A 158 10.31 11.17 -11.71
C ASP A 158 10.78 12.24 -10.70
N GLY A 159 11.22 11.83 -9.50
CA GLY A 159 11.89 12.67 -8.52
C GLY A 159 10.96 13.47 -7.60
N LEU A 160 9.66 13.16 -7.57
CA LEU A 160 8.65 13.93 -6.82
C LEU A 160 8.97 14.00 -5.32
N TRP A 161 9.45 12.93 -4.73
CA TRP A 161 9.67 12.83 -3.28
C TRP A 161 10.91 13.57 -2.77
N LYS A 162 11.88 13.88 -3.65
CA LYS A 162 13.15 14.55 -3.28
C LYS A 162 12.97 15.94 -2.70
N GLN A 163 11.82 16.56 -2.92
CA GLN A 163 11.52 17.89 -2.38
C GLN A 163 11.01 17.87 -0.93
N LEU A 164 10.65 16.69 -0.40
CA LEU A 164 10.09 16.53 0.93
C LEU A 164 11.18 16.50 2.00
N ASP A 165 10.87 17.08 3.18
CA ASP A 165 11.68 16.93 4.40
C ASP A 165 11.24 15.69 5.18
N ALA A 166 9.97 15.29 5.08
CA ALA A 166 9.43 14.02 5.58
C ALA A 166 8.11 13.65 4.87
N ALA A 167 7.78 12.38 4.86
CA ALA A 167 6.49 11.85 4.42
C ALA A 167 5.81 11.05 5.54
N LEU A 168 4.48 11.20 5.66
CA LEU A 168 3.67 10.53 6.66
C LEU A 168 2.49 9.84 5.99
N THR A 169 2.16 8.65 6.45
CA THR A 169 0.97 7.91 5.99
C THR A 169 0.44 6.99 7.10
N TRP A 170 -0.60 6.24 6.80
CA TRP A 170 -1.15 5.23 7.68
C TRP A 170 -1.73 4.07 6.87
N HIS A 171 -2.09 2.98 7.52
CA HIS A 171 -2.80 1.88 6.89
C HIS A 171 -3.92 1.35 7.79
N PRO A 172 -5.15 1.12 7.27
CA PRO A 172 -6.22 0.44 7.99
C PRO A 172 -5.80 -1.01 8.30
N GLU A 173 -5.85 -1.39 9.57
CA GLU A 173 -5.42 -2.71 10.03
C GLU A 173 -6.31 -3.22 11.17
N ASP A 174 -5.98 -4.37 11.72
CA ASP A 174 -6.64 -4.93 12.90
C ASP A 174 -6.06 -4.45 14.23
N CYS A 175 -5.09 -3.53 14.22
CA CYS A 175 -4.41 -3.06 15.42
C CYS A 175 -4.02 -1.58 15.34
N ASN A 176 -3.69 -1.01 16.51
CA ASN A 176 -3.15 0.34 16.63
C ASN A 176 -1.65 0.23 16.91
N GLU A 177 -0.82 0.56 15.92
CA GLU A 177 0.64 0.56 16.07
C GLU A 177 1.30 1.63 15.20
N VAL A 178 2.55 1.98 15.50
CA VAL A 178 3.42 2.61 14.53
C VAL A 178 4.22 1.51 13.85
N ILE A 179 4.13 1.47 12.54
CA ILE A 179 4.75 0.46 11.70
C ILE A 179 6.25 0.69 11.68
N THR A 180 7.03 -0.35 11.88
CA THR A 180 8.50 -0.30 11.84
C THR A 180 9.08 -1.42 11.01
N GLY A 181 10.33 -1.25 10.59
CA GLY A 181 11.10 -2.26 9.86
C GLY A 181 10.91 -2.23 8.36
N GLY A 182 11.59 -3.17 7.70
CA GLY A 182 11.57 -3.31 6.24
C GLY A 182 10.38 -4.10 5.71
N SER A 183 10.22 -4.07 4.39
CA SER A 183 9.31 -4.92 3.62
C SER A 183 10.05 -5.55 2.44
N ASN A 184 9.40 -6.44 1.69
CA ASN A 184 9.99 -6.91 0.43
C ASN A 184 9.90 -5.83 -0.65
N ALA A 185 10.97 -5.72 -1.44
CA ALA A 185 10.92 -5.20 -2.80
C ALA A 185 10.20 -6.21 -3.71
N CYS A 186 9.55 -5.72 -4.75
CA CYS A 186 8.79 -6.52 -5.70
C CYS A 186 9.02 -6.02 -7.13
N ILE A 187 9.02 -6.93 -8.12
CA ILE A 187 9.02 -6.58 -9.56
C ILE A 187 8.06 -7.53 -10.26
N GLN A 188 7.15 -6.98 -11.06
CA GLN A 188 6.21 -7.75 -11.87
C GLN A 188 6.48 -7.57 -13.36
N VAL A 189 6.58 -8.70 -14.09
CA VAL A 189 6.82 -8.73 -15.53
C VAL A 189 5.94 -9.77 -16.18
N GLN A 190 5.24 -9.38 -17.24
CA GLN A 190 4.44 -10.25 -18.08
C GLN A 190 5.25 -10.66 -19.31
N TYR A 191 5.21 -11.94 -19.64
CA TYR A 191 5.82 -12.51 -20.85
C TYR A 191 4.72 -13.13 -21.71
N THR A 192 4.55 -12.62 -22.91
CA THR A 192 3.66 -13.20 -23.91
C THR A 192 4.49 -13.85 -24.99
N PHE A 193 4.50 -15.18 -25.01
CA PHE A 193 5.19 -15.95 -26.04
C PHE A 193 4.37 -16.03 -27.32
N HIS A 194 5.04 -16.01 -28.47
CA HIS A 194 4.47 -16.04 -29.81
C HIS A 194 5.06 -17.22 -30.58
N GLY A 195 4.20 -18.14 -30.96
CA GLY A 195 4.53 -19.36 -31.70
C GLY A 195 3.85 -19.42 -33.06
N VAL A 196 3.68 -20.64 -33.58
CA VAL A 196 3.01 -20.93 -34.86
C VAL A 196 1.95 -22.01 -34.66
N ALA A 197 0.70 -21.70 -34.97
CA ALA A 197 -0.39 -22.68 -34.88
C ALA A 197 -0.25 -23.79 -35.94
N SER A 198 -0.61 -25.01 -35.56
CA SER A 198 -0.69 -26.15 -36.46
C SER A 198 -1.67 -27.16 -35.91
N HIS A 199 -2.10 -28.11 -36.76
CA HIS A 199 -2.91 -29.27 -36.29
C HIS A 199 -1.96 -30.25 -35.59
N ALA A 200 -2.11 -30.39 -34.26
CA ALA A 200 -1.16 -31.15 -33.44
C ALA A 200 -0.99 -32.64 -33.83
N ALA A 201 -1.95 -33.25 -34.50
CA ALA A 201 -1.84 -34.61 -34.99
C ALA A 201 -1.59 -34.71 -36.51
N GLY A 202 -2.01 -33.69 -37.28
CA GLY A 202 -1.94 -33.73 -38.75
C GLY A 202 -0.64 -33.18 -39.33
N ALA A 203 -0.06 -32.15 -38.69
CA ALA A 203 1.15 -31.50 -39.14
C ALA A 203 1.89 -30.85 -37.94
N PRO A 204 2.23 -31.64 -36.88
CA PRO A 204 2.86 -31.08 -35.69
C PRO A 204 4.21 -30.41 -35.97
N GLU A 205 4.95 -30.87 -36.94
CA GLU A 205 6.26 -30.35 -37.34
C GLU A 205 6.23 -28.91 -37.89
N LEU A 206 5.07 -28.43 -38.30
CA LEU A 206 4.87 -27.04 -38.75
C LEU A 206 4.53 -26.08 -37.59
N GLY A 207 4.19 -26.62 -36.41
CA GLY A 207 3.84 -25.82 -35.23
C GLY A 207 5.06 -25.40 -34.41
N ARG A 208 4.89 -24.31 -33.65
CA ARG A 208 5.80 -23.87 -32.56
C ARG A 208 4.93 -23.45 -31.39
N SER A 209 4.98 -24.19 -30.30
CA SER A 209 4.07 -24.00 -29.17
C SER A 209 4.56 -22.87 -28.24
N ALA A 210 3.79 -21.82 -28.15
CA ALA A 210 3.99 -20.77 -27.17
C ALA A 210 3.75 -21.27 -25.72
N LEU A 211 2.83 -22.24 -25.54
CA LEU A 211 2.60 -22.84 -24.24
C LEU A 211 3.80 -23.67 -23.76
N ASP A 212 4.45 -24.43 -24.65
CA ASP A 212 5.68 -25.17 -24.31
C ASP A 212 6.78 -24.21 -23.86
N ALA A 213 6.88 -23.03 -24.47
CA ALA A 213 7.83 -22.00 -24.04
C ALA A 213 7.53 -21.51 -22.61
N VAL A 214 6.26 -21.26 -22.30
CA VAL A 214 5.85 -20.89 -20.92
C VAL A 214 6.16 -22.00 -19.94
N GLU A 215 5.88 -23.26 -20.27
CA GLU A 215 6.17 -24.40 -19.38
C GLU A 215 7.67 -24.58 -19.18
N LEU A 216 8.50 -24.48 -20.22
CA LEU A 216 9.96 -24.51 -20.09
C LEU A 216 10.51 -23.37 -19.27
N MET A 217 9.96 -22.15 -19.43
CA MET A 217 10.32 -21.02 -18.58
C MET A 217 9.99 -21.31 -17.11
N ASN A 218 8.78 -21.80 -16.83
CA ASN A 218 8.34 -22.16 -15.47
C ASN A 218 9.24 -23.23 -14.84
N ILE A 219 9.65 -24.26 -15.60
CA ILE A 219 10.60 -25.28 -15.16
C ILE A 219 11.99 -24.69 -14.93
N GLY A 220 12.49 -23.87 -15.83
CA GLY A 220 13.78 -23.20 -15.71
C GLY A 220 13.89 -22.37 -14.44
N VAL A 221 12.81 -21.67 -14.06
CA VAL A 221 12.73 -20.91 -12.82
C VAL A 221 12.80 -21.81 -11.59
N GLN A 222 12.30 -23.07 -11.61
CA GLN A 222 12.46 -23.99 -10.48
C GLN A 222 13.94 -24.30 -10.22
N PHE A 223 14.77 -24.48 -11.28
CA PHE A 223 16.20 -24.64 -11.11
C PHE A 223 16.90 -23.37 -10.62
N LEU A 224 16.42 -22.19 -11.01
CA LEU A 224 16.94 -20.92 -10.49
C LEU A 224 16.77 -20.80 -8.96
N ARG A 225 15.75 -21.43 -8.36
CA ARG A 225 15.49 -21.39 -6.91
C ARG A 225 16.65 -21.96 -6.07
N GLU A 226 17.44 -22.90 -6.60
CA GLU A 226 18.65 -23.41 -5.96
C GLU A 226 19.80 -22.36 -5.89
N HIS A 227 19.67 -21.26 -6.63
CA HIS A 227 20.76 -20.30 -6.86
C HIS A 227 20.32 -18.86 -6.61
N MET A 228 19.33 -18.65 -5.74
CA MET A 228 18.89 -17.34 -5.24
C MET A 228 19.04 -17.30 -3.72
N THR A 229 18.93 -16.12 -3.11
CA THR A 229 19.00 -15.98 -1.65
C THR A 229 17.75 -16.57 -0.97
N ASP A 230 17.91 -17.05 0.28
CA ASP A 230 16.84 -17.73 1.03
C ASP A 230 15.60 -16.86 1.26
N ASP A 231 15.77 -15.55 1.27
CA ASP A 231 14.72 -14.54 1.47
C ASP A 231 14.03 -14.12 0.17
N ALA A 232 14.57 -14.47 -1.00
CA ALA A 232 13.95 -14.19 -2.27
C ALA A 232 12.78 -15.14 -2.57
N ARG A 233 11.82 -14.65 -3.36
CA ARG A 233 10.68 -15.46 -3.86
C ARG A 233 10.42 -15.13 -5.32
N ILE A 234 9.97 -16.15 -6.06
CA ILE A 234 9.49 -15.98 -7.42
C ILE A 234 8.12 -16.65 -7.51
N HIS A 235 7.11 -15.91 -7.91
CA HIS A 235 5.76 -16.40 -8.14
C HIS A 235 5.43 -16.27 -9.61
N TYR A 236 4.49 -17.08 -10.12
CA TYR A 236 3.93 -16.87 -11.45
C TYR A 236 2.48 -17.31 -11.52
N ALA A 237 1.78 -16.74 -12.51
CA ALA A 237 0.43 -17.15 -12.90
C ALA A 237 0.36 -17.22 -14.42
N ILE A 238 -0.23 -18.28 -14.98
CA ILE A 238 -0.53 -18.35 -16.39
C ILE A 238 -1.81 -17.56 -16.63
N LEU A 239 -1.73 -16.47 -17.40
CA LEU A 239 -2.87 -15.61 -17.73
C LEU A 239 -3.62 -16.14 -18.94
N ASP A 240 -2.90 -16.65 -19.94
CA ASP A 240 -3.47 -17.30 -21.13
C ASP A 240 -2.65 -18.53 -21.51
N ALA A 241 -3.29 -19.67 -21.57
CA ALA A 241 -2.67 -20.94 -21.98
C ALA A 241 -2.73 -21.16 -23.51
N GLY A 242 -3.21 -20.21 -24.29
CA GLY A 242 -3.30 -20.33 -25.77
C GLY A 242 -4.52 -21.06 -26.28
N GLY A 243 -5.61 -21.11 -25.51
CA GLY A 243 -6.88 -21.69 -25.92
C GLY A 243 -7.23 -23.01 -25.21
N ARG A 244 -8.37 -23.61 -25.60
CA ARG A 244 -8.96 -24.79 -24.93
C ARG A 244 -8.86 -26.10 -25.74
N SER A 245 -8.38 -26.04 -26.98
CA SER A 245 -8.37 -27.17 -27.89
C SER A 245 -7.02 -27.84 -27.92
N PRO A 246 -6.82 -29.03 -27.33
CA PRO A 246 -5.51 -29.68 -27.19
C PRO A 246 -4.95 -30.20 -28.54
N ASN A 247 -5.76 -30.23 -29.58
CA ASN A 247 -5.35 -30.60 -30.95
C ASN A 247 -4.89 -29.41 -31.80
N VAL A 248 -4.75 -28.23 -31.20
CA VAL A 248 -4.18 -27.03 -31.84
C VAL A 248 -2.87 -26.65 -31.11
N VAL A 249 -1.78 -26.53 -31.84
CA VAL A 249 -0.53 -25.98 -31.32
C VAL A 249 -0.75 -24.51 -30.99
N GLN A 250 -0.43 -24.09 -29.76
CA GLN A 250 -0.74 -22.76 -29.25
C GLN A 250 0.18 -21.70 -29.89
N SER A 251 -0.39 -20.74 -30.63
CA SER A 251 0.34 -19.65 -31.25
C SER A 251 0.63 -18.47 -30.34
N ALA A 252 -0.04 -18.40 -29.17
CA ALA A 252 0.25 -17.39 -28.15
C ALA A 252 0.00 -18.00 -26.76
N SER A 253 0.78 -17.61 -25.77
CA SER A 253 0.57 -17.93 -24.36
C SER A 253 1.22 -16.87 -23.47
N THR A 254 0.57 -16.53 -22.35
CA THR A 254 0.98 -15.43 -21.49
C THR A 254 1.17 -15.89 -20.05
N VAL A 255 2.27 -15.51 -19.43
CA VAL A 255 2.58 -15.75 -18.03
C VAL A 255 3.01 -14.46 -17.35
N LEU A 256 2.50 -14.22 -16.14
CA LEU A 256 2.89 -13.12 -15.27
C LEU A 256 3.84 -13.64 -14.19
N TYR A 257 4.97 -13.01 -14.03
CA TYR A 257 5.96 -13.28 -12.99
C TYR A 257 6.01 -12.16 -11.96
N MET A 258 6.20 -12.54 -10.70
CA MET A 258 6.48 -11.63 -9.59
C MET A 258 7.73 -12.11 -8.86
N VAL A 259 8.75 -11.26 -8.84
CA VAL A 259 10.00 -11.48 -8.12
C VAL A 259 10.01 -10.63 -6.87
N ARG A 260 10.36 -11.22 -5.72
CA ARG A 260 10.49 -10.53 -4.43
C ARG A 260 11.86 -10.76 -3.81
N SER A 261 12.39 -9.74 -3.15
CA SER A 261 13.61 -9.83 -2.33
C SER A 261 13.55 -8.80 -1.21
N LYS A 262 14.38 -8.97 -0.16
CA LYS A 262 14.50 -7.98 0.92
C LYS A 262 15.01 -6.61 0.44
N HIS A 263 15.77 -6.58 -0.65
CA HIS A 263 16.35 -5.35 -1.18
C HIS A 263 16.07 -5.24 -2.68
N VAL A 264 15.67 -4.05 -3.10
CA VAL A 264 15.32 -3.77 -4.50
C VAL A 264 16.46 -4.07 -5.47
N ALA A 265 17.70 -3.79 -5.10
CA ALA A 265 18.87 -4.09 -5.94
C ALA A 265 19.02 -5.59 -6.24
N GLU A 266 18.68 -6.45 -5.28
CA GLU A 266 18.68 -7.90 -5.47
C GLU A 266 17.46 -8.37 -6.29
N ALA A 267 16.28 -7.77 -6.09
CA ALA A 267 15.11 -8.05 -6.91
C ALA A 267 15.38 -7.74 -8.40
N VAL A 268 16.02 -6.60 -8.70
CA VAL A 268 16.42 -6.23 -10.08
C VAL A 268 17.38 -7.24 -10.68
N LYS A 269 18.40 -7.68 -9.92
CA LYS A 269 19.35 -8.71 -10.40
C LYS A 269 18.66 -10.07 -10.62
N LEU A 270 17.74 -10.45 -9.74
CA LEU A 270 17.02 -11.71 -9.86
C LEU A 270 16.06 -11.68 -11.05
N GLN A 271 15.36 -10.55 -11.26
CA GLN A 271 14.51 -10.35 -12.43
C GLN A 271 15.28 -10.51 -13.75
N ALA A 272 16.49 -9.94 -13.84
CA ALA A 272 17.35 -10.11 -15.04
C ALA A 272 17.77 -11.57 -15.28
N ARG A 273 17.79 -12.42 -14.25
CA ARG A 273 18.02 -13.87 -14.40
C ARG A 273 16.75 -14.59 -14.89
N VAL A 274 15.58 -14.16 -14.48
CA VAL A 274 14.29 -14.65 -15.02
C VAL A 274 14.15 -14.31 -16.49
N ASP A 275 14.52 -13.08 -16.89
CA ASP A 275 14.54 -12.67 -18.30
C ASP A 275 15.41 -13.61 -19.17
N LYS A 276 16.60 -14.01 -18.69
CA LYS A 276 17.47 -14.98 -19.41
C LYS A 276 16.85 -16.38 -19.54
N ILE A 277 16.01 -16.78 -18.59
CA ILE A 277 15.30 -18.06 -18.69
C ILE A 277 14.21 -17.95 -19.78
N ALA A 278 13.53 -16.81 -19.88
CA ALA A 278 12.59 -16.56 -20.98
C ALA A 278 13.29 -16.63 -22.34
N ASP A 279 14.49 -16.01 -22.48
CA ASP A 279 15.33 -16.11 -23.69
C ASP A 279 15.64 -17.57 -24.05
N GLY A 280 16.05 -18.36 -23.04
CA GLY A 280 16.36 -19.78 -23.21
C GLY A 280 15.13 -20.60 -23.63
N ALA A 281 13.97 -20.35 -23.03
CA ALA A 281 12.72 -21.02 -23.37
C ALA A 281 12.29 -20.71 -24.81
N ALA A 282 12.36 -19.44 -25.23
CA ALA A 282 12.05 -19.02 -26.58
C ALA A 282 13.00 -19.68 -27.60
N LEU A 283 14.30 -19.74 -27.30
CA LEU A 283 15.30 -20.39 -28.17
C LEU A 283 15.03 -21.90 -28.32
N MET A 284 14.70 -22.61 -27.22
CA MET A 284 14.44 -24.04 -27.25
C MET A 284 13.18 -24.41 -28.04
N THR A 285 12.19 -23.55 -28.06
CA THR A 285 10.90 -23.79 -28.72
C THR A 285 10.80 -23.12 -30.10
N GLU A 286 11.85 -22.42 -30.54
CA GLU A 286 11.85 -21.63 -31.78
C GLU A 286 10.70 -20.61 -31.82
N THR A 287 10.35 -20.02 -30.67
CA THR A 287 9.34 -18.97 -30.49
C THR A 287 10.00 -17.61 -30.26
N SER A 288 9.19 -16.58 -30.16
CA SER A 288 9.61 -15.26 -29.66
C SER A 288 8.73 -14.85 -28.49
N TYR A 289 9.08 -13.76 -27.79
CA TYR A 289 8.17 -13.23 -26.76
C TYR A 289 8.20 -11.70 -26.70
N THR A 290 7.12 -11.13 -26.20
CA THR A 290 7.01 -9.73 -25.78
C THR A 290 7.12 -9.67 -24.27
N ARG A 291 8.02 -8.82 -23.76
CA ARG A 291 8.17 -8.53 -22.34
C ARG A 291 7.44 -7.23 -22.02
N LYS A 292 6.47 -7.27 -21.09
CA LYS A 292 5.76 -6.09 -20.58
C LYS A 292 6.12 -5.92 -19.10
N PHE A 293 6.77 -4.82 -18.75
CA PHE A 293 6.95 -4.45 -17.35
C PHE A 293 5.59 -3.99 -16.79
N ILE A 294 5.18 -4.51 -15.66
CA ILE A 294 3.91 -4.16 -15.02
C ILE A 294 4.15 -3.12 -13.95
N ASP A 295 4.84 -3.51 -12.88
CA ASP A 295 5.19 -2.62 -11.77
C ASP A 295 6.46 -3.10 -11.06
N GLY A 296 6.90 -2.29 -10.10
CA GLY A 296 7.96 -2.64 -9.18
C GLY A 296 8.01 -1.67 -8.02
N THR A 297 8.33 -2.20 -6.83
CA THR A 297 8.41 -1.42 -5.59
C THR A 297 9.73 -1.71 -4.87
N ALA A 298 10.31 -0.67 -4.25
CA ALA A 298 11.45 -0.83 -3.36
C ALA A 298 11.03 -1.38 -1.99
N ASP A 299 11.97 -1.92 -1.26
CA ASP A 299 11.83 -2.25 0.15
C ASP A 299 11.68 -0.98 1.01
N CYS A 300 10.94 -1.06 2.12
CA CYS A 300 10.79 0.04 3.05
C CYS A 300 12.08 0.28 3.85
N LEU A 301 12.47 1.55 3.95
CA LEU A 301 13.55 2.02 4.80
C LEU A 301 12.95 2.63 6.07
N PRO A 302 13.13 2.02 7.26
CA PRO A 302 12.56 2.55 8.49
C PRO A 302 13.26 3.83 8.94
N ASN A 303 12.51 4.75 9.59
CA ASN A 303 13.06 5.93 10.26
C ASN A 303 12.56 5.97 11.70
N ARG A 304 13.35 5.44 12.62
CA ARG A 304 12.96 5.26 14.02
C ARG A 304 12.75 6.57 14.77
N THR A 305 13.39 7.63 14.35
CA THR A 305 13.18 8.97 14.91
C THR A 305 11.75 9.44 14.60
N LEU A 306 11.29 9.32 13.35
CA LEU A 306 9.91 9.66 12.99
C LEU A 306 8.89 8.68 13.59
N GLU A 307 9.19 7.39 13.57
CA GLU A 307 8.34 6.35 14.16
C GLU A 307 8.11 6.61 15.65
N THR A 308 9.17 6.97 16.40
CA THR A 308 9.08 7.31 17.82
C THR A 308 8.24 8.56 18.04
N LEU A 309 8.44 9.61 17.24
CA LEU A 309 7.66 10.85 17.31
C LEU A 309 6.16 10.58 17.02
N MET A 310 5.87 9.76 16.02
CA MET A 310 4.50 9.35 15.70
C MET A 310 3.87 8.53 16.82
N HIS A 311 4.64 7.63 17.47
CA HIS A 311 4.17 6.84 18.60
C HIS A 311 3.90 7.71 19.84
N GLU A 312 4.73 8.70 20.12
CA GLU A 312 4.51 9.68 21.19
C GLU A 312 3.17 10.41 20.99
N ASN A 313 2.85 10.82 19.75
CA ASN A 313 1.58 11.44 19.39
C ASN A 313 0.41 10.48 19.50
N PHE A 314 0.57 9.26 19.01
CA PHE A 314 -0.46 8.23 19.12
C PHE A 314 -0.79 7.93 20.59
N ALA A 315 0.23 7.78 21.44
CA ALA A 315 0.06 7.54 22.86
C ALA A 315 -0.64 8.71 23.59
N ALA A 316 -0.32 9.95 23.18
CA ALA A 316 -0.96 11.14 23.77
C ALA A 316 -2.46 11.27 23.37
N LEU A 317 -2.83 10.86 22.16
CA LEU A 317 -4.20 10.86 21.66
C LEU A 317 -5.02 9.66 22.17
N GLY A 318 -4.36 8.58 22.56
CA GLY A 318 -5.00 7.29 22.88
C GLY A 318 -5.40 6.53 21.62
N VAL A 319 -6.45 5.73 21.71
CA VAL A 319 -6.99 4.91 20.60
C VAL A 319 -8.50 5.16 20.44
N PRO A 320 -9.08 4.82 19.27
CA PRO A 320 -10.52 4.93 19.08
C PRO A 320 -11.31 4.19 20.16
N GLN A 321 -12.39 4.80 20.66
CA GLN A 321 -13.29 4.20 21.62
C GLN A 321 -14.52 3.64 20.90
N TYR A 322 -14.86 2.38 21.21
CA TYR A 322 -15.95 1.68 20.56
C TYR A 322 -17.18 1.58 21.48
N THR A 323 -18.36 1.74 20.90
CA THR A 323 -19.63 1.53 21.59
C THR A 323 -19.92 0.03 21.75
N PRO A 324 -20.81 -0.37 22.66
CA PRO A 324 -21.23 -1.78 22.80
C PRO A 324 -21.77 -2.38 21.49
N GLY A 325 -22.48 -1.58 20.66
CA GLY A 325 -22.99 -2.04 19.37
C GLY A 325 -21.89 -2.32 18.35
N GLU A 326 -20.85 -1.49 18.31
CA GLU A 326 -19.66 -1.70 17.47
C GLU A 326 -18.87 -2.94 17.88
N LEU A 327 -18.71 -3.15 19.20
CA LEU A 327 -18.03 -4.35 19.72
C LEU A 327 -18.83 -5.63 19.44
N ASP A 328 -20.17 -5.58 19.50
CA ASP A 328 -21.03 -6.70 19.11
C ASP A 328 -20.95 -7.00 17.62
N PHE A 329 -20.97 -5.97 16.77
CA PHE A 329 -20.74 -6.12 15.32
C PHE A 329 -19.37 -6.76 15.05
N ALA A 330 -18.30 -6.22 15.64
CA ALA A 330 -16.93 -6.74 15.49
C ALA A 330 -16.83 -8.22 15.91
N LYS A 331 -17.45 -8.58 17.02
CA LYS A 331 -17.51 -9.96 17.51
C LYS A 331 -18.22 -10.90 16.54
N LYS A 332 -19.36 -10.46 15.98
CA LYS A 332 -20.12 -11.23 15.00
C LYS A 332 -19.36 -11.37 13.68
N LEU A 333 -18.71 -10.30 13.22
CA LEU A 333 -17.89 -10.34 12.01
C LEU A 333 -16.66 -11.26 12.20
N ALA A 334 -16.01 -11.22 13.37
CA ALA A 334 -14.89 -12.11 13.70
C ALA A 334 -15.30 -13.60 13.73
N ALA A 335 -16.57 -13.91 13.96
CA ALA A 335 -17.08 -15.27 13.91
C ALA A 335 -17.29 -15.81 12.48
N THR A 336 -17.12 -14.99 11.44
CA THR A 336 -17.29 -15.38 10.02
C THR A 336 -16.02 -15.94 9.38
N TYR A 337 -14.88 -15.87 10.07
CA TYR A 337 -13.62 -16.44 9.62
C TYR A 337 -13.02 -17.35 10.71
N PRO A 338 -12.13 -18.30 10.34
CA PRO A 338 -11.50 -19.17 11.30
C PRO A 338 -10.81 -18.35 12.39
N SER A 339 -11.08 -18.68 13.66
CA SER A 339 -10.39 -18.08 14.79
C SER A 339 -8.89 -18.35 14.61
N ASN A 340 -8.18 -17.39 14.05
CA ASN A 340 -6.74 -17.38 14.19
C ASN A 340 -6.47 -16.75 15.57
N GLN A 341 -5.70 -17.39 16.40
CA GLN A 341 -5.20 -16.79 17.64
C GLN A 341 -4.06 -15.80 17.30
N ALA A 342 -4.25 -15.00 16.22
CA ALA A 342 -3.26 -14.08 15.74
C ALA A 342 -2.97 -13.03 16.81
N VAL A 343 -1.70 -12.83 17.04
CA VAL A 343 -1.24 -11.71 17.85
C VAL A 343 -0.94 -10.60 16.86
N PRO A 344 -1.64 -9.45 16.95
CA PRO A 344 -1.49 -8.36 15.99
C PRO A 344 -0.12 -7.71 16.07
N GLY A 345 0.22 -6.95 15.04
CA GLY A 345 1.44 -6.18 14.94
C GLY A 345 2.65 -6.95 14.43
N THR A 346 3.49 -6.25 13.69
CA THR A 346 4.69 -6.81 13.06
C THR A 346 5.68 -7.38 14.08
N GLY A 347 5.90 -6.68 15.19
CA GLY A 347 6.82 -7.09 16.25
C GLY A 347 6.44 -8.42 16.91
N SER A 348 5.14 -8.75 16.93
CA SER A 348 4.63 -10.01 17.50
C SER A 348 5.07 -11.25 16.72
N ARG A 349 5.32 -11.11 15.43
CA ARG A 349 5.82 -12.18 14.56
C ARG A 349 7.34 -12.36 14.70
N MET A 350 8.04 -11.30 15.11
CA MET A 350 9.51 -11.27 15.19
C MET A 350 10.03 -11.71 16.56
N GLN A 351 9.29 -11.41 17.65
CA GLN A 351 9.79 -11.63 19.01
C GLN A 351 8.70 -12.21 19.95
N ALA A 352 8.98 -13.38 20.53
CA ALA A 352 8.03 -14.10 21.38
C ALA A 352 7.66 -13.33 22.67
N ASP A 353 8.60 -12.57 23.25
CA ASP A 353 8.34 -11.76 24.45
C ASP A 353 7.41 -10.58 24.17
N TYR A 354 7.58 -9.96 23.01
CA TYR A 354 6.67 -8.92 22.53
C TYR A 354 5.27 -9.49 22.28
N ALA A 355 5.19 -10.64 21.62
CA ALA A 355 3.93 -11.34 21.39
C ALA A 355 3.19 -11.68 22.70
N ARG A 356 3.93 -12.09 23.78
CA ARG A 356 3.33 -12.33 25.09
C ARG A 356 2.74 -11.06 25.70
N LYS A 357 3.41 -9.93 25.59
CA LYS A 357 2.88 -8.63 26.05
C LYS A 357 1.59 -8.26 25.33
N ILE A 358 1.54 -8.42 24.02
CA ILE A 358 0.35 -8.11 23.22
C ILE A 358 -0.81 -9.05 23.58
N ARG A 359 -0.56 -10.35 23.74
CA ARG A 359 -1.60 -11.29 24.22
C ARG A 359 -2.18 -10.91 25.58
N ALA A 360 -1.36 -10.40 26.50
CA ALA A 360 -1.85 -9.91 27.78
C ALA A 360 -2.77 -8.69 27.61
N LEU A 361 -2.47 -7.78 26.68
CA LEU A 361 -3.34 -6.64 26.35
C LEU A 361 -4.67 -7.13 25.74
N GLN A 362 -4.63 -8.07 24.80
CA GLN A 362 -5.83 -8.68 24.22
C GLN A 362 -6.72 -9.36 25.28
N GLN A 363 -6.11 -10.09 26.22
CA GLN A 363 -6.83 -10.73 27.32
C GLN A 363 -7.46 -9.71 28.27
N THR A 364 -6.79 -8.58 28.52
CA THR A 364 -7.31 -7.51 29.34
C THR A 364 -8.47 -6.77 28.67
N SER A 365 -8.36 -6.49 27.37
CA SER A 365 -9.43 -5.90 26.56
C SER A 365 -10.65 -6.83 26.49
N GLY A 366 -10.43 -8.11 26.19
CA GLY A 366 -11.50 -9.11 26.04
C GLY A 366 -12.41 -8.89 24.83
N HIS A 367 -12.09 -7.92 23.95
CA HIS A 367 -12.88 -7.58 22.78
C HIS A 367 -12.33 -8.23 21.51
N ALA A 368 -13.18 -8.30 20.48
CA ALA A 368 -12.75 -8.71 19.13
C ALA A 368 -11.96 -7.58 18.41
N MET A 369 -12.13 -6.33 18.83
CA MET A 369 -11.29 -5.21 18.40
C MET A 369 -10.05 -5.10 19.29
N ASN A 370 -8.90 -4.79 18.69
CA ASN A 370 -7.70 -4.43 19.46
C ASN A 370 -7.79 -2.94 19.86
N ASP A 371 -8.52 -2.65 20.92
CA ASP A 371 -8.82 -1.32 21.46
C ASP A 371 -7.71 -0.79 22.41
N PHE A 372 -6.47 -1.05 22.08
CA PHE A 372 -5.27 -0.61 22.80
C PHE A 372 -4.16 -0.29 21.80
N LEU A 373 -3.26 0.61 22.20
CA LEU A 373 -2.05 0.91 21.44
C LEU A 373 -0.99 -0.15 21.73
N LEU A 374 -0.41 -0.73 20.67
CA LEU A 374 0.73 -1.61 20.81
C LEU A 374 1.96 -0.82 21.29
N PRO A 375 2.75 -1.34 22.24
CA PRO A 375 4.03 -0.72 22.59
C PRO A 375 4.92 -0.58 21.36
N TYR A 376 5.67 0.53 21.24
CA TYR A 376 6.57 0.68 20.10
C TYR A 376 7.62 -0.45 20.08
N PHE A 377 7.75 -1.10 18.92
CA PHE A 377 8.68 -2.23 18.76
C PHE A 377 10.07 -1.72 18.34
N THR A 378 11.05 -1.92 19.20
CA THR A 378 12.43 -1.46 19.00
C THR A 378 13.36 -2.50 18.38
N GLY A 379 12.87 -3.74 18.16
CA GLY A 379 13.64 -4.82 17.54
C GLY A 379 13.74 -4.67 16.00
N GLU A 380 14.44 -5.62 15.38
CA GLU A 380 14.40 -5.76 13.94
C GLU A 380 13.03 -6.30 13.53
N ALA A 381 12.36 -5.61 12.62
CA ALA A 381 11.06 -5.99 12.10
C ALA A 381 11.12 -6.12 10.58
N PHE A 382 10.32 -7.06 10.05
CA PHE A 382 10.23 -7.28 8.63
C PHE A 382 8.82 -7.75 8.27
N ARG A 383 8.22 -7.13 7.25
CA ARG A 383 6.92 -7.52 6.69
C ARG A 383 7.14 -8.21 5.35
N ALA A 384 6.55 -9.39 5.19
CA ALA A 384 6.69 -10.17 3.96
C ALA A 384 5.93 -9.59 2.75
N GLY A 385 5.01 -8.66 2.98
CA GLY A 385 4.34 -7.91 1.93
C GLY A 385 5.28 -6.91 1.24
N SER A 386 4.77 -6.28 0.19
CA SER A 386 5.42 -5.15 -0.49
C SER A 386 4.45 -3.98 -0.50
N THR A 387 4.96 -2.77 -0.55
CA THR A 387 4.20 -1.54 -0.74
C THR A 387 5.09 -0.51 -1.44
N ASP A 388 4.51 0.31 -2.28
CA ASP A 388 5.25 1.37 -2.96
C ASP A 388 5.56 2.60 -2.07
N VAL A 389 5.12 2.59 -0.79
CA VAL A 389 5.64 3.48 0.26
C VAL A 389 7.15 3.28 0.47
N GLY A 390 7.67 2.07 0.14
CA GLY A 390 9.10 1.80 0.11
C GLY A 390 9.86 2.81 -0.73
N ASP A 391 9.41 3.09 -1.93
CA ASP A 391 10.05 4.03 -2.87
C ASP A 391 10.09 5.46 -2.33
N VAL A 392 9.08 5.87 -1.57
CA VAL A 392 9.08 7.16 -0.86
C VAL A 392 10.12 7.16 0.24
N SER A 393 10.21 6.07 1.02
CA SER A 393 11.11 5.95 2.16
C SER A 393 12.60 5.98 1.80
N TRP A 394 12.96 5.65 0.57
CA TRP A 394 14.32 5.79 0.04
C TRP A 394 14.68 7.21 -0.43
N LEU A 395 13.71 8.12 -0.47
CA LEU A 395 13.91 9.48 -1.00
C LEU A 395 13.67 10.58 0.04
N CYS A 396 12.97 10.28 1.12
CA CYS A 396 12.81 11.15 2.28
C CYS A 396 12.49 10.34 3.56
N PRO A 397 12.77 10.87 4.75
CA PRO A 397 12.35 10.28 6.01
C PRO A 397 10.84 9.98 5.98
N THR A 398 10.43 8.73 6.23
CA THR A 398 9.03 8.31 6.12
C THR A 398 8.59 7.53 7.36
N ALA A 399 7.38 7.79 7.85
CA ALA A 399 6.76 7.02 8.92
C ALA A 399 5.29 6.71 8.61
N GLN A 400 4.83 5.56 9.13
CA GLN A 400 3.49 5.03 8.92
C GLN A 400 2.93 4.49 10.23
N CYS A 401 1.63 4.75 10.50
CA CYS A 401 0.92 4.08 11.58
C CYS A 401 -0.19 3.18 11.04
N SER A 402 -0.67 2.27 11.89
CA SER A 402 -1.92 1.54 11.67
C SER A 402 -2.93 1.90 12.74
N VAL A 403 -4.20 1.96 12.36
CA VAL A 403 -5.31 2.15 13.29
C VAL A 403 -6.32 1.02 13.09
N ALA A 404 -6.78 0.43 14.19
CA ALA A 404 -7.72 -0.67 14.16
C ALA A 404 -9.06 -0.24 13.54
N SER A 405 -9.30 -0.71 12.31
CA SER A 405 -10.51 -0.46 11.51
C SER A 405 -11.34 -1.72 11.28
N ILE A 406 -10.79 -2.87 11.65
CA ILE A 406 -11.36 -4.22 11.47
C ILE A 406 -11.07 -5.07 12.70
N PRO A 407 -11.85 -6.13 12.97
CA PRO A 407 -11.60 -7.02 14.09
C PRO A 407 -10.30 -7.80 13.98
N ASN A 408 -9.73 -8.18 15.13
CA ASN A 408 -8.48 -8.93 15.23
C ASN A 408 -8.45 -10.16 14.33
N GLY A 409 -7.38 -10.31 13.56
CA GLY A 409 -7.13 -11.47 12.71
C GLY A 409 -8.04 -11.56 11.49
N CYS A 410 -8.73 -10.49 11.12
CA CYS A 410 -9.48 -10.42 9.88
C CYS A 410 -8.57 -10.75 8.69
N PRO A 411 -8.98 -11.67 7.79
CA PRO A 411 -8.17 -11.97 6.61
C PRO A 411 -7.95 -10.75 5.73
N GLY A 412 -6.73 -10.52 5.28
CA GLY A 412 -6.42 -9.50 4.29
C GLY A 412 -7.13 -9.77 2.95
N HIS A 413 -7.45 -8.72 2.19
CA HIS A 413 -8.12 -8.78 0.89
C HIS A 413 -9.40 -9.64 0.94
N SER A 414 -10.29 -9.34 1.88
CA SER A 414 -11.49 -10.13 2.13
C SER A 414 -12.76 -9.31 2.10
N TRP A 415 -13.91 -9.98 1.88
CA TRP A 415 -15.22 -9.34 1.93
C TRP A 415 -15.52 -8.73 3.31
N GLN A 416 -14.92 -9.25 4.37
CA GLN A 416 -15.08 -8.72 5.72
C GLN A 416 -14.51 -7.31 5.85
N ILE A 417 -13.34 -7.05 5.24
CA ILE A 417 -12.74 -5.71 5.21
C ILE A 417 -13.68 -4.76 4.46
N VAL A 418 -14.15 -5.16 3.28
CA VAL A 418 -15.09 -4.34 2.49
C VAL A 418 -16.37 -4.06 3.27
N SER A 419 -16.93 -5.08 3.94
CA SER A 419 -18.13 -4.92 4.77
C SER A 419 -17.92 -3.94 5.93
N CYS A 420 -16.74 -3.93 6.55
CA CYS A 420 -16.41 -3.02 7.65
C CYS A 420 -16.18 -1.59 7.19
N GLY A 421 -15.75 -1.38 5.94
CA GLY A 421 -15.22 -0.12 5.40
C GLY A 421 -16.16 1.10 5.42
N THR A 422 -17.48 0.90 5.64
CA THR A 422 -18.48 1.98 5.80
C THR A 422 -19.08 2.03 7.20
N THR A 423 -18.52 1.27 8.14
CA THR A 423 -19.02 1.25 9.52
C THR A 423 -18.42 2.38 10.36
N SER A 424 -19.09 2.74 11.46
CA SER A 424 -18.56 3.71 12.41
C SER A 424 -17.22 3.28 13.03
N ILE A 425 -16.90 1.98 13.07
CA ILE A 425 -15.58 1.47 13.46
C ILE A 425 -14.51 2.00 12.50
N ALA A 426 -14.71 1.80 11.20
CA ALA A 426 -13.81 2.23 10.15
C ALA A 426 -13.68 3.76 10.07
N HIS A 427 -14.82 4.48 10.19
CA HIS A 427 -14.85 5.94 10.22
C HIS A 427 -14.03 6.52 11.38
N LYS A 428 -14.16 5.94 12.58
CA LYS A 428 -13.36 6.34 13.75
C LYS A 428 -11.88 6.11 13.52
N ALA A 429 -11.49 5.00 12.85
CA ALA A 429 -10.10 4.71 12.53
C ALA A 429 -9.51 5.76 11.58
N ALA A 430 -10.22 6.11 10.49
CA ALA A 430 -9.77 7.12 9.54
C ALA A 430 -9.56 8.50 10.19
N LEU A 431 -10.56 8.99 10.96
CA LEU A 431 -10.43 10.27 11.66
C LEU A 431 -9.31 10.25 12.70
N HIS A 432 -9.11 9.12 13.39
CA HIS A 432 -8.06 9.00 14.40
C HIS A 432 -6.66 8.98 13.77
N ALA A 433 -6.49 8.25 12.67
CA ALA A 433 -5.25 8.26 11.89
C ALA A 433 -4.90 9.68 11.42
N GLY A 434 -5.90 10.41 10.91
CA GLY A 434 -5.73 11.82 10.55
C GLY A 434 -5.23 12.68 11.69
N ARG A 435 -5.76 12.48 12.91
CA ARG A 435 -5.30 13.19 14.13
C ARG A 435 -3.84 12.84 14.47
N VAL A 436 -3.46 11.57 14.41
CA VAL A 436 -2.08 11.12 14.70
C VAL A 436 -1.09 11.73 13.70
N ILE A 437 -1.40 11.67 12.40
CA ILE A 437 -0.56 12.23 11.35
C ILE A 437 -0.46 13.75 11.48
N ALA A 438 -1.57 14.46 11.70
CA ALA A 438 -1.58 15.93 11.87
C ALA A 438 -0.72 16.35 13.05
N CYS A 439 -0.88 15.70 14.21
CA CYS A 439 -0.08 15.98 15.39
C CYS A 439 1.41 15.73 15.17
N THR A 440 1.76 14.69 14.42
CA THR A 440 3.15 14.37 14.08
C THR A 440 3.73 15.41 13.12
N ALA A 441 2.98 15.80 12.08
CA ALA A 441 3.39 16.86 11.16
C ALA A 441 3.63 18.20 11.88
N ILE A 442 2.74 18.56 12.82
CA ILE A 442 2.90 19.80 13.63
C ILE A 442 4.19 19.77 14.46
N ASP A 443 4.55 18.63 15.04
CA ASP A 443 5.81 18.51 15.73
C ASP A 443 7.00 18.70 14.80
N LEU A 444 6.95 18.23 13.56
CA LEU A 444 8.00 18.45 12.57
C LEU A 444 8.13 19.93 12.15
N PHE A 445 7.04 20.69 12.14
CA PHE A 445 7.06 22.15 11.91
C PHE A 445 7.65 22.91 13.10
N THR A 446 7.47 22.40 14.32
CA THR A 446 7.78 23.13 15.56
C THR A 446 9.04 22.66 16.28
N GLN A 447 9.57 21.49 15.94
CA GLN A 447 10.73 20.84 16.56
C GLN A 447 11.80 20.53 15.48
N PRO A 448 12.51 21.55 14.96
CA PRO A 448 13.49 21.37 13.88
C PRO A 448 14.60 20.38 14.23
N GLU A 449 14.91 20.21 15.52
CA GLU A 449 15.87 19.21 16.00
C GLU A 449 15.40 17.76 15.75
N ARG A 450 14.10 17.47 15.87
CA ARG A 450 13.52 16.15 15.55
C ARG A 450 13.61 15.87 14.04
N LEU A 451 13.31 16.87 13.23
CA LEU A 451 13.41 16.74 11.79
C LEU A 451 14.88 16.55 11.35
N ALA A 452 15.82 17.28 11.94
CA ALA A 452 17.24 17.13 11.68
C ALA A 452 17.76 15.74 12.07
N GLN A 453 17.31 15.19 13.20
CA GLN A 453 17.63 13.83 13.64
C GLN A 453 17.07 12.78 12.66
N ALA A 454 15.80 12.91 12.25
CA ALA A 454 15.18 12.01 11.28
C ALA A 454 15.91 12.04 9.93
N LYS A 455 16.33 13.23 9.49
CA LYS A 455 17.13 13.37 8.27
C LYS A 455 18.52 12.75 8.39
N ALA A 456 19.21 12.93 9.49
CA ALA A 456 20.54 12.33 9.72
C ALA A 456 20.47 10.79 9.73
N GLU A 457 19.44 10.23 10.36
CA GLU A 457 19.18 8.78 10.34
C GLU A 457 18.88 8.29 8.91
N PHE A 458 18.03 9.00 8.17
CA PHE A 458 17.74 8.71 6.79
C PHE A 458 18.98 8.75 5.90
N ASP A 459 19.80 9.81 5.99
CA ASP A 459 21.01 9.98 5.18
C ASP A 459 22.00 8.82 5.43
N GLN A 460 22.10 8.32 6.67
CA GLN A 460 22.91 7.15 7.00
C GLN A 460 22.30 5.86 6.44
N ALA A 461 20.99 5.65 6.60
CA ALA A 461 20.32 4.42 6.16
C ALA A 461 20.25 4.32 4.63
N ALA A 462 20.13 5.45 3.92
CA ALA A 462 20.07 5.54 2.48
C ALA A 462 21.45 5.71 1.80
N GLU A 463 22.57 5.50 2.50
CA GLU A 463 23.94 5.70 1.97
C GLU A 463 24.22 4.94 0.67
N GLY A 464 23.59 3.75 0.49
CA GLY A 464 23.67 2.96 -0.75
C GLY A 464 22.98 3.57 -1.95
N GLY A 465 22.17 4.59 -1.75
CA GLY A 465 21.35 5.25 -2.76
C GLY A 465 20.11 4.43 -3.19
N TYR A 466 19.09 5.14 -3.63
CA TYR A 466 17.87 4.53 -4.16
C TYR A 466 18.10 3.85 -5.50
N VAL A 467 17.74 2.59 -5.60
CA VAL A 467 17.70 1.82 -6.86
C VAL A 467 16.25 1.79 -7.32
N CYS A 468 15.94 2.56 -8.35
CA CYS A 468 14.59 2.59 -8.90
C CYS A 468 14.27 1.24 -9.59
N PRO A 469 13.20 0.55 -9.20
CA PRO A 469 12.78 -0.69 -9.87
C PRO A 469 12.11 -0.43 -11.22
N ILE A 470 11.68 0.81 -11.47
CA ILE A 470 10.94 1.19 -12.68
C ILE A 470 11.91 1.50 -13.82
N PRO A 471 11.80 0.84 -14.99
CA PRO A 471 12.57 1.21 -16.17
C PRO A 471 12.29 2.66 -16.60
N PRO A 472 13.30 3.37 -17.19
CA PRO A 472 13.15 4.78 -17.54
C PRO A 472 12.01 5.07 -18.54
N ASP A 473 11.71 4.11 -19.41
CA ASP A 473 10.71 4.19 -20.48
C ASP A 473 9.36 3.54 -20.12
N ALA A 474 9.27 2.93 -18.94
CA ALA A 474 8.03 2.31 -18.49
C ALA A 474 6.95 3.37 -18.20
N VAL A 475 5.72 3.04 -18.57
CA VAL A 475 4.51 3.81 -18.20
C VAL A 475 3.67 2.99 -17.23
N PRO A 476 2.92 3.65 -16.32
CA PRO A 476 2.04 2.94 -15.40
C PRO A 476 0.98 2.14 -16.17
N VAL A 477 0.90 0.85 -15.89
CA VAL A 477 -0.09 -0.07 -16.49
C VAL A 477 -0.51 -1.12 -15.47
N VAL A 478 -1.66 -1.73 -15.69
CA VAL A 478 -2.08 -2.93 -14.97
C VAL A 478 -1.77 -4.18 -15.80
N ALA A 479 -1.69 -5.35 -15.16
CA ALA A 479 -1.63 -6.64 -15.86
C ALA A 479 -2.93 -6.88 -16.65
N ASP A 480 -2.81 -7.50 -17.84
CA ASP A 480 -3.97 -7.82 -18.71
C ASP A 480 -4.85 -8.91 -18.11
#